data_5f60c366bc41e5d41c1b584f1334bc0b
#
_entry.id   5f60c366bc41e5d41c1b584f1334bc0b
#
_cell.length_a   1.000
_cell.length_b   1.000
_cell.length_c   1.000
_cell.angle_alpha   90.00
_cell.angle_beta   90.00
_cell.angle_gamma   90.00
#
_symmetry.space_group_name_H-M   'P 1'
#
loop_
_entity.id
_entity.type
_entity.pdbx_description
1 polymer ?
#
loop_
_entity_poly.entity_id
_entity_poly.type
_entity_poly.pdbx_seq_one_letter_code
_entity_poly.pdbx_strand_id
1 'polypeptide(L)'
;ISVEYEGTPAFGLTGKDIILRTLGELGRNTVAMERSVEYRGSAVSSLSTDMRFTIANMTAEFGGLNGIFEPDAVTAAWLAQRTDSVDASGCHFFRADDDAPYIARHTIRLDALEPLVAKPFSPDNVVPLSQHVGMPVHGVFIGACTTTEEELVLGALVLEQALRRGIEPTGTGRRLVVPGDLSIQGRLYEAGLWRFYEQAGFQIDPSGCSMCLGVASQRAGKGETWLSSQNRNYPNRMGEGSLAWLASGPAVAAASLGMAIRDPRELIQSIDQDRFQRILHRTDSRLPEVTVSEPSVAMASEHSVGQSAAASVRSSTISGRAQRFGNHIDTDAIIPGQFCHLTDFKELGDHCFEFVRPGFAERTRAGQNIVVAEEGWGSGSSREQAVWALKGAGVAAVIAKSYAFIHKRNLVNEALPFLVISDEEFYQLTAEDDELLVDVSGTVTHVRSGKTFHAKGSTPLILALQREGGLVPAISRNGPQVFGLLTGQ
;
A
#
# COMPACT_ATOMS: atom_id res chain seq x y z
N ILE A 1 14.41 3.52 -7.43
CA ILE A 1 14.06 4.12 -8.72
C ILE A 1 13.77 5.59 -8.56
N SER A 2 13.90 6.38 -9.65
CA SER A 2 13.49 7.79 -9.70
C SER A 2 12.25 7.95 -10.57
N VAL A 3 11.26 8.69 -10.08
CA VAL A 3 10.10 9.14 -10.85
C VAL A 3 10.16 10.67 -10.91
N GLU A 4 10.34 11.20 -12.11
CA GLU A 4 10.55 12.63 -12.35
C GLU A 4 9.26 13.26 -12.86
N TYR A 5 8.67 14.15 -12.06
CA TYR A 5 7.49 14.91 -12.45
C TYR A 5 7.87 16.23 -13.10
N GLU A 6 7.36 16.48 -14.29
CA GLU A 6 7.58 17.69 -15.07
C GLU A 6 6.27 18.40 -15.42
N GLY A 7 6.36 19.71 -15.64
CA GLY A 7 5.20 20.55 -15.93
C GLY A 7 4.46 20.97 -14.66
N THR A 8 3.30 21.57 -14.81
CA THR A 8 2.46 22.03 -13.68
C THR A 8 1.06 21.46 -13.83
N PRO A 9 0.55 20.71 -12.84
CA PRO A 9 -0.81 20.18 -12.91
C PRO A 9 -1.82 21.35 -12.86
N ALA A 10 -2.93 21.22 -13.58
CA ALA A 10 -4.01 22.17 -13.51
C ALA A 10 -4.64 22.21 -12.11
N PHE A 11 -5.13 23.39 -11.70
CA PHE A 11 -5.82 23.55 -10.42
C PHE A 11 -7.01 22.55 -10.30
N GLY A 12 -7.10 21.89 -9.17
CA GLY A 12 -8.14 20.90 -8.85
C GLY A 12 -7.78 19.47 -9.22
N LEU A 13 -6.68 19.22 -9.94
CA LEU A 13 -6.04 17.91 -9.96
C LEU A 13 -5.33 17.69 -8.64
N THR A 14 -5.38 16.46 -8.14
CA THR A 14 -4.88 16.11 -6.81
C THR A 14 -3.73 15.11 -6.90
N GLY A 15 -3.12 14.82 -5.76
CA GLY A 15 -2.13 13.75 -5.66
C GLY A 15 -2.68 12.40 -6.16
N LYS A 16 -3.99 12.18 -6.06
CA LYS A 16 -4.65 10.98 -6.58
C LYS A 16 -4.57 10.87 -8.09
N ASP A 17 -4.85 11.95 -8.82
CA ASP A 17 -4.76 11.95 -10.28
C ASP A 17 -3.31 11.71 -10.74
N ILE A 18 -2.33 12.32 -10.04
CA ILE A 18 -0.91 12.17 -10.32
C ILE A 18 -0.45 10.71 -10.09
N ILE A 19 -0.80 10.13 -8.96
CA ILE A 19 -0.38 8.75 -8.68
C ILE A 19 -1.11 7.72 -9.54
N LEU A 20 -2.37 7.95 -9.90
CA LEU A 20 -3.06 7.11 -10.88
C LEU A 20 -2.37 7.19 -12.24
N ARG A 21 -1.92 8.37 -12.69
CA ARG A 21 -1.12 8.51 -13.91
C ARG A 21 0.15 7.68 -13.82
N THR A 22 0.86 7.78 -12.69
CA THR A 22 2.08 7.01 -12.42
C THR A 22 1.83 5.50 -12.48
N LEU A 23 0.76 5.02 -11.84
CA LEU A 23 0.35 3.61 -11.87
C LEU A 23 -0.02 3.15 -13.28
N GLY A 24 -0.74 3.97 -14.03
CA GLY A 24 -1.11 3.65 -15.42
C GLY A 24 0.09 3.54 -16.36
N GLU A 25 1.17 4.28 -16.10
CA GLU A 25 2.39 4.23 -16.91
C GLU A 25 3.36 3.13 -16.47
N LEU A 26 3.55 2.94 -15.17
CA LEU A 26 4.51 1.97 -14.64
C LEU A 26 3.93 0.56 -14.53
N GLY A 27 2.61 0.46 -14.38
CA GLY A 27 1.94 -0.80 -14.08
C GLY A 27 2.17 -1.25 -12.63
N ARG A 28 1.43 -2.26 -12.22
CA ARG A 28 1.51 -2.87 -10.89
C ARG A 28 2.66 -3.88 -10.83
N ASN A 29 3.33 -3.96 -9.66
CA ASN A 29 4.36 -4.97 -9.38
C ASN A 29 5.49 -5.03 -10.43
N THR A 30 6.03 -3.88 -10.78
CA THR A 30 7.03 -3.74 -11.82
C THR A 30 8.43 -3.44 -11.26
N VAL A 31 9.16 -2.56 -11.94
CA VAL A 31 10.53 -2.18 -11.57
C VAL A 31 10.67 -1.63 -10.14
N ALA A 32 9.61 -1.11 -9.55
CA ALA A 32 9.60 -0.60 -8.17
C ALA A 32 9.54 -1.69 -7.10
N MET A 33 9.26 -2.95 -7.46
CA MET A 33 9.16 -4.05 -6.51
C MET A 33 10.42 -4.13 -5.63
N GLU A 34 10.19 -4.09 -4.30
CA GLU A 34 11.26 -4.15 -3.29
C GLU A 34 12.29 -3.00 -3.36
N ARG A 35 11.90 -1.84 -3.93
CA ARG A 35 12.78 -0.67 -4.07
C ARG A 35 12.17 0.58 -3.47
N SER A 36 13.03 1.48 -3.03
CA SER A 36 12.64 2.86 -2.72
C SER A 36 12.33 3.62 -4.01
N VAL A 37 11.28 4.42 -3.95
CA VAL A 37 10.88 5.31 -5.05
C VAL A 37 11.13 6.75 -4.62
N GLU A 38 11.97 7.45 -5.35
CA GLU A 38 12.26 8.85 -5.13
C GLU A 38 11.55 9.70 -6.18
N TYR A 39 10.70 10.61 -5.72
CA TYR A 39 9.94 11.52 -6.55
C TYR A 39 10.68 12.84 -6.68
N ARG A 40 11.03 13.20 -7.91
CA ARG A 40 11.88 14.35 -8.24
C ARG A 40 11.27 15.15 -9.40
N GLY A 41 12.02 16.08 -9.93
CA GLY A 41 11.68 16.84 -11.13
C GLY A 41 11.12 18.23 -10.82
N SER A 42 11.01 19.03 -11.87
CA SER A 42 10.67 20.45 -11.78
C SER A 42 9.27 20.73 -11.22
N ALA A 43 8.36 19.77 -11.35
CA ALA A 43 7.00 19.92 -10.85
C ALA A 43 6.89 19.78 -9.32
N VAL A 44 7.83 19.11 -8.65
CA VAL A 44 7.71 18.77 -7.21
C VAL A 44 7.49 20.00 -6.35
N SER A 45 8.16 21.12 -6.64
CA SER A 45 8.00 22.37 -5.89
C SER A 45 6.59 22.98 -6.00
N SER A 46 5.80 22.59 -6.99
CA SER A 46 4.41 23.01 -7.15
C SER A 46 3.40 22.07 -6.48
N LEU A 47 3.85 20.88 -6.02
CA LEU A 47 3.01 19.91 -5.34
C LEU A 47 2.90 20.25 -3.86
N SER A 48 1.68 20.38 -3.37
CA SER A 48 1.42 20.54 -1.94
C SER A 48 1.90 19.31 -1.15
N THR A 49 2.13 19.48 0.15
CA THR A 49 2.48 18.36 1.03
C THR A 49 1.37 17.29 1.04
N ASP A 50 0.11 17.70 0.95
CA ASP A 50 -1.02 16.78 0.85
C ASP A 50 -0.97 15.91 -0.42
N MET A 51 -0.66 16.52 -1.58
CA MET A 51 -0.44 15.77 -2.82
C MET A 51 0.72 14.77 -2.67
N ARG A 52 1.83 15.20 -2.05
CA ARG A 52 2.99 14.33 -1.81
C ARG A 52 2.64 13.16 -0.90
N PHE A 53 1.83 13.37 0.14
CA PHE A 53 1.35 12.28 1.01
C PHE A 53 0.52 11.25 0.24
N THR A 54 -0.41 11.69 -0.60
CA THR A 54 -1.20 10.76 -1.42
C THR A 54 -0.32 9.94 -2.36
N ILE A 55 0.65 10.59 -3.02
CA ILE A 55 1.58 9.92 -3.93
C ILE A 55 2.45 8.92 -3.19
N ALA A 56 3.08 9.34 -2.08
CA ALA A 56 3.93 8.47 -1.27
C ALA A 56 3.15 7.29 -0.67
N ASN A 57 1.92 7.51 -0.20
CA ASN A 57 1.05 6.47 0.32
C ASN A 57 0.76 5.37 -0.72
N MET A 58 0.46 5.76 -1.97
CA MET A 58 0.12 4.82 -3.03
C MET A 58 1.33 4.23 -3.76
N THR A 59 2.55 4.56 -3.37
CA THR A 59 3.77 3.94 -3.89
C THR A 59 3.77 2.42 -3.69
N ALA A 60 3.17 1.95 -2.60
CA ALA A 60 3.00 0.52 -2.35
C ALA A 60 2.13 -0.20 -3.39
N GLU A 61 1.25 0.52 -4.11
CA GLU A 61 0.34 -0.09 -5.10
C GLU A 61 1.06 -0.54 -6.37
N PHE A 62 2.25 -0.03 -6.65
CA PHE A 62 3.12 -0.55 -7.73
C PHE A 62 4.39 -1.24 -7.21
N GLY A 63 4.39 -1.66 -5.95
CA GLY A 63 5.41 -2.53 -5.37
C GLY A 63 6.55 -1.82 -4.66
N GLY A 64 6.56 -0.48 -4.60
CA GLY A 64 7.59 0.28 -3.89
C GLY A 64 7.56 0.07 -2.39
N LEU A 65 8.73 0.02 -1.75
CA LEU A 65 8.86 -0.08 -0.29
C LEU A 65 8.45 1.21 0.40
N ASN A 66 8.74 2.34 -0.20
CA ASN A 66 8.40 3.68 0.25
C ASN A 66 8.40 4.67 -0.92
N GLY A 67 7.77 5.82 -0.70
CA GLY A 67 7.83 6.97 -1.59
C GLY A 67 8.50 8.13 -0.87
N ILE A 68 9.55 8.68 -1.46
CA ILE A 68 10.36 9.75 -0.87
C ILE A 68 10.26 10.99 -1.75
N PHE A 69 9.88 12.09 -1.15
CA PHE A 69 10.05 13.42 -1.72
C PHE A 69 11.23 14.10 -1.05
N GLU A 70 12.11 14.69 -1.82
CA GLU A 70 13.18 15.52 -1.30
C GLU A 70 12.55 16.69 -0.53
N PRO A 71 12.96 16.92 0.73
CA PRO A 71 12.46 18.04 1.51
C PRO A 71 12.82 19.38 0.87
N ASP A 72 11.85 20.27 0.82
CA ASP A 72 12.00 21.61 0.26
C ASP A 72 11.25 22.65 1.13
N ALA A 73 11.18 23.88 0.63
CA ALA A 73 10.47 24.97 1.30
C ALA A 73 8.98 24.67 1.56
N VAL A 74 8.31 23.88 0.70
CA VAL A 74 6.92 23.45 0.91
C VAL A 74 6.81 22.52 2.12
N THR A 75 7.72 21.58 2.23
CA THR A 75 7.82 20.67 3.39
C THR A 75 8.09 21.45 4.67
N ALA A 76 9.04 22.38 4.64
CA ALA A 76 9.40 23.21 5.80
C ALA A 76 8.23 24.10 6.26
N ALA A 77 7.52 24.75 5.33
CA ALA A 77 6.34 25.54 5.62
C ALA A 77 5.21 24.71 6.26
N TRP A 78 4.99 23.50 5.78
CA TRP A 78 3.99 22.57 6.33
C TRP A 78 4.35 22.14 7.76
N LEU A 79 5.62 21.84 8.03
CA LEU A 79 6.11 21.52 9.37
C LEU A 79 5.96 22.68 10.34
N ALA A 80 6.33 23.88 9.94
CA ALA A 80 6.24 25.09 10.77
C ALA A 80 4.82 25.42 11.27
N GLN A 81 3.79 24.98 10.53
CA GLN A 81 2.38 25.15 10.93
C GLN A 81 1.91 24.12 11.96
N ARG A 82 2.67 23.06 12.23
CA ARG A 82 2.24 21.90 13.03
C ARG A 82 3.04 21.66 14.30
N THR A 83 4.15 22.35 14.47
CA THR A 83 4.98 22.19 15.64
C THR A 83 5.72 23.48 15.96
N ASP A 84 5.57 23.93 17.20
CA ASP A 84 6.29 25.09 17.74
C ASP A 84 7.78 24.80 17.99
N SER A 85 8.19 23.53 17.89
CA SER A 85 9.54 23.07 18.20
C SER A 85 10.45 22.95 16.99
N VAL A 86 9.94 23.15 15.78
CA VAL A 86 10.77 23.15 14.57
C VAL A 86 11.27 24.56 14.31
N ASP A 87 12.39 24.89 14.93
CA ASP A 87 13.24 25.92 14.38
C ASP A 87 13.76 25.40 13.01
N ALA A 88 13.24 25.96 11.94
CA ALA A 88 13.63 25.57 10.58
C ALA A 88 15.16 25.70 10.37
N SER A 89 15.82 26.54 11.16
CA SER A 89 17.29 26.68 11.19
C SER A 89 18.00 25.45 11.77
N GLY A 90 17.31 24.61 12.55
CA GLY A 90 17.84 23.37 13.14
C GLY A 90 17.49 22.11 12.37
N CYS A 91 16.67 22.19 11.32
CA CYS A 91 16.32 21.04 10.52
C CYS A 91 17.42 20.73 9.49
N HIS A 92 17.99 19.56 9.59
CA HIS A 92 18.90 19.04 8.57
C HIS A 92 18.11 18.26 7.53
N PHE A 93 18.12 18.73 6.30
CA PHE A 93 17.50 18.03 5.18
C PHE A 93 18.57 17.29 4.39
N PHE A 94 18.24 16.06 4.00
CA PHE A 94 19.08 15.23 3.16
C PHE A 94 18.47 15.14 1.77
N ARG A 95 19.32 15.17 0.76
CA ARG A 95 18.95 14.89 -0.62
C ARG A 95 19.89 13.86 -1.21
N ALA A 96 19.45 13.22 -2.30
CA ALA A 96 20.34 12.35 -3.05
C ALA A 96 21.44 13.18 -3.76
N ASP A 97 22.62 12.60 -3.91
CA ASP A 97 23.69 13.18 -4.72
C ASP A 97 23.23 13.35 -6.18
N ASP A 98 23.79 14.34 -6.88
CA ASP A 98 23.39 14.64 -8.26
C ASP A 98 23.67 13.46 -9.21
N ASP A 99 24.68 12.65 -8.90
CA ASP A 99 25.08 11.44 -9.61
C ASP A 99 24.57 10.14 -8.99
N ALA A 100 23.63 10.21 -8.03
CA ALA A 100 23.07 9.03 -7.37
C ALA A 100 22.61 7.99 -8.38
N PRO A 101 23.01 6.72 -8.23
CA PRO A 101 22.65 5.66 -9.16
C PRO A 101 21.19 5.22 -8.92
N TYR A 102 20.36 5.25 -9.97
CA TYR A 102 19.03 4.69 -9.99
C TYR A 102 18.97 3.52 -10.97
N ILE A 103 18.32 2.42 -10.57
CA ILE A 103 18.13 1.26 -11.45
C ILE A 103 17.24 1.64 -12.65
N ALA A 104 16.27 2.54 -12.44
CA ALA A 104 15.39 3.05 -13.48
C ALA A 104 15.02 4.51 -13.19
N ARG A 105 14.84 5.28 -14.26
CA ARG A 105 14.32 6.65 -14.22
C ARG A 105 13.09 6.73 -15.12
N HIS A 106 12.03 7.34 -14.64
CA HIS A 106 10.77 7.53 -15.36
C HIS A 106 10.37 8.99 -15.29
N THR A 107 10.01 9.58 -16.43
CA THR A 107 9.54 10.97 -16.50
C THR A 107 8.06 11.00 -16.81
N ILE A 108 7.29 11.70 -15.98
CA ILE A 108 5.83 11.84 -16.10
C ILE A 108 5.48 13.32 -16.25
N ARG A 109 4.77 13.64 -17.33
CA ARG A 109 4.30 15.00 -17.62
C ARG A 109 2.97 15.29 -16.96
N LEU A 110 2.89 16.38 -16.19
CA LEU A 110 1.69 16.80 -15.44
C LEU A 110 0.87 17.88 -16.12
N ASP A 111 1.43 18.61 -17.08
CA ASP A 111 0.76 19.71 -17.81
C ASP A 111 -0.38 19.24 -18.72
N ALA A 112 -0.34 17.97 -19.17
CA ALA A 112 -1.39 17.36 -19.98
C ALA A 112 -2.30 16.41 -19.17
N LEU A 113 -2.18 16.42 -17.85
CA LEU A 113 -2.98 15.53 -16.99
C LEU A 113 -4.43 16.01 -16.95
N GLU A 114 -5.37 15.08 -17.08
CA GLU A 114 -6.79 15.25 -16.83
C GLU A 114 -7.26 14.35 -15.69
N PRO A 115 -8.47 14.56 -15.12
CA PRO A 115 -9.01 13.67 -14.11
C PRO A 115 -9.05 12.22 -14.58
N LEU A 116 -8.59 11.33 -13.74
CA LEU A 116 -8.43 9.91 -14.05
C LEU A 116 -9.35 9.03 -13.20
N VAL A 117 -9.63 7.83 -13.72
CA VAL A 117 -10.24 6.75 -12.94
C VAL A 117 -9.45 5.46 -13.14
N ALA A 118 -9.35 4.65 -12.08
CA ALA A 118 -8.88 3.28 -12.19
C ALA A 118 -10.07 2.32 -12.15
N LYS A 119 -10.22 1.52 -13.20
CA LYS A 119 -11.30 0.52 -13.31
C LYS A 119 -11.03 -0.68 -12.42
N PRO A 120 -12.07 -1.42 -11.97
CA PRO A 120 -11.87 -2.71 -11.34
C PRO A 120 -11.03 -3.65 -12.25
N PHE A 121 -10.15 -4.51 -11.76
CA PHE A 121 -9.88 -4.83 -10.36
C PHE A 121 -8.41 -4.56 -10.02
N SER A 122 -7.85 -3.51 -10.56
CA SER A 122 -6.45 -3.14 -10.32
C SER A 122 -6.27 -1.61 -10.33
N PRO A 123 -5.46 -1.03 -9.42
CA PRO A 123 -5.27 0.41 -9.36
C PRO A 123 -4.46 0.97 -10.54
N ASP A 124 -3.79 0.14 -11.32
CA ASP A 124 -3.09 0.50 -12.57
C ASP A 124 -3.95 0.40 -13.83
N ASN A 125 -5.20 -0.07 -13.70
CA ASN A 125 -6.15 -0.10 -14.81
C ASN A 125 -6.76 1.29 -15.06
N VAL A 126 -5.89 2.26 -15.36
CA VAL A 126 -6.19 3.68 -15.40
C VAL A 126 -6.62 4.13 -16.78
N VAL A 127 -7.66 4.96 -16.81
CA VAL A 127 -8.17 5.62 -18.03
C VAL A 127 -8.63 7.05 -17.70
N PRO A 128 -8.73 7.96 -18.70
CA PRO A 128 -9.36 9.24 -18.53
C PRO A 128 -10.79 9.13 -18.01
N LEU A 129 -11.13 9.92 -16.99
CA LEU A 129 -12.48 9.97 -16.44
C LEU A 129 -13.51 10.35 -17.50
N SER A 130 -13.12 11.21 -18.45
CA SER A 130 -13.94 11.68 -19.57
C SER A 130 -14.54 10.53 -20.40
N GLN A 131 -13.88 9.39 -20.49
CA GLN A 131 -14.37 8.20 -21.22
C GLN A 131 -15.54 7.49 -20.52
N HIS A 132 -15.79 7.78 -19.25
CA HIS A 132 -16.80 7.12 -18.44
C HIS A 132 -17.86 8.06 -17.87
N VAL A 133 -17.90 9.31 -18.33
CA VAL A 133 -18.93 10.27 -17.93
C VAL A 133 -20.33 9.71 -18.23
N GLY A 134 -21.23 9.80 -17.25
CA GLY A 134 -22.58 9.25 -17.33
C GLY A 134 -22.72 7.79 -16.87
N MET A 135 -21.63 7.09 -16.61
CA MET A 135 -21.70 5.73 -16.05
C MET A 135 -22.32 5.77 -14.65
N PRO A 136 -23.42 5.02 -14.40
CA PRO A 136 -24.09 5.04 -13.11
C PRO A 136 -23.28 4.33 -12.03
N VAL A 137 -23.36 4.84 -10.80
CA VAL A 137 -22.75 4.25 -9.61
C VAL A 137 -23.82 4.03 -8.52
N HIS A 138 -23.69 2.94 -7.77
CA HIS A 138 -24.59 2.59 -6.67
C HIS A 138 -24.20 3.30 -5.38
N GLY A 139 -22.94 3.69 -5.26
CA GLY A 139 -22.41 4.44 -4.12
C GLY A 139 -21.14 5.20 -4.42
N VAL A 140 -20.87 6.17 -3.58
CA VAL A 140 -19.64 6.97 -3.60
C VAL A 140 -19.01 6.98 -2.20
N PHE A 141 -17.69 6.94 -2.16
CA PHE A 141 -16.92 6.94 -0.92
C PHE A 141 -15.74 7.90 -1.03
N ILE A 142 -15.71 8.94 -0.18
CA ILE A 142 -14.57 9.85 -0.02
C ILE A 142 -13.92 9.53 1.31
N GLY A 143 -12.67 9.04 1.29
CA GLY A 143 -11.99 8.68 2.52
C GLY A 143 -10.77 7.79 2.29
N ALA A 144 -10.37 7.14 3.37
CA ALA A 144 -9.15 6.37 3.51
C ALA A 144 -7.89 7.23 3.71
N CYS A 145 -6.76 6.53 3.96
CA CYS A 145 -5.47 7.16 4.27
C CYS A 145 -4.87 7.98 3.12
N THR A 146 -5.34 7.79 1.89
CA THR A 146 -4.90 8.55 0.72
C THR A 146 -5.72 9.81 0.44
N THR A 147 -6.82 10.01 1.16
CA THR A 147 -7.68 11.18 1.02
C THR A 147 -7.28 12.22 2.05
N THR A 148 -6.46 13.15 1.62
CA THR A 148 -5.91 14.21 2.46
C THR A 148 -6.91 15.34 2.73
N GLU A 149 -6.54 16.26 3.61
CA GLU A 149 -7.34 17.46 3.91
C GLU A 149 -7.65 18.26 2.63
N GLU A 150 -6.66 18.44 1.77
CA GLU A 150 -6.83 19.12 0.48
C GLU A 150 -7.90 18.49 -0.39
N GLU A 151 -7.94 17.18 -0.50
CA GLU A 151 -8.98 16.48 -1.28
C GLU A 151 -10.38 16.63 -0.67
N LEU A 152 -10.49 16.60 0.66
CA LEU A 152 -11.75 16.82 1.36
C LEU A 152 -12.23 18.27 1.19
N VAL A 153 -11.35 19.25 1.28
CA VAL A 153 -11.66 20.66 1.04
C VAL A 153 -12.12 20.87 -0.41
N LEU A 154 -11.39 20.36 -1.39
CA LEU A 154 -11.77 20.44 -2.80
C LEU A 154 -13.11 19.77 -3.07
N GLY A 155 -13.36 18.59 -2.49
CA GLY A 155 -14.64 17.90 -2.58
C GLY A 155 -15.79 18.73 -2.06
N ALA A 156 -15.65 19.35 -0.87
CA ALA A 156 -16.64 20.26 -0.30
C ALA A 156 -16.89 21.47 -1.17
N LEU A 157 -15.83 22.08 -1.73
CA LEU A 157 -15.97 23.25 -2.61
C LEU A 157 -16.61 22.90 -3.96
N VAL A 158 -16.37 21.71 -4.51
CA VAL A 158 -17.09 21.20 -5.69
C VAL A 158 -18.58 21.09 -5.40
N LEU A 159 -18.96 20.54 -4.26
CA LEU A 159 -20.36 20.44 -3.83
C LEU A 159 -20.96 21.84 -3.61
N GLU A 160 -20.22 22.77 -2.99
CA GLU A 160 -20.66 24.17 -2.84
C GLU A 160 -20.97 24.81 -4.20
N GLN A 161 -20.08 24.66 -5.19
CA GLN A 161 -20.30 25.24 -6.51
C GLN A 161 -21.50 24.64 -7.22
N ALA A 162 -21.73 23.33 -7.06
CA ALA A 162 -22.91 22.67 -7.60
C ALA A 162 -24.19 23.22 -6.98
N LEU A 163 -24.28 23.29 -5.65
CA LEU A 163 -25.43 23.82 -4.92
C LEU A 163 -25.70 25.28 -5.26
N ARG A 164 -24.67 26.13 -5.38
CA ARG A 164 -24.82 27.53 -5.82
C ARG A 164 -25.40 27.66 -7.23
N ARG A 165 -25.20 26.69 -8.10
CA ARG A 165 -25.75 26.63 -9.45
C ARG A 165 -27.14 25.98 -9.50
N GLY A 166 -27.72 25.64 -8.35
CA GLY A 166 -29.02 24.96 -8.26
C GLY A 166 -28.98 23.50 -8.74
N ILE A 167 -27.78 22.88 -8.75
CA ILE A 167 -27.65 21.46 -9.03
C ILE A 167 -27.95 20.68 -7.74
N GLU A 168 -29.18 20.22 -7.63
CA GLU A 168 -29.62 19.43 -6.48
C GLU A 168 -29.12 18.00 -6.61
N PRO A 169 -28.62 17.40 -5.50
CA PRO A 169 -28.24 15.99 -5.48
C PRO A 169 -29.42 15.09 -5.77
N THR A 170 -29.27 14.20 -6.72
CA THR A 170 -30.30 13.24 -7.14
C THR A 170 -29.85 11.80 -6.98
N GLY A 171 -30.79 10.88 -7.10
CA GLY A 171 -30.52 9.44 -6.97
C GLY A 171 -30.48 8.93 -5.53
N THR A 172 -30.77 7.65 -5.35
CA THR A 172 -30.92 6.98 -4.06
C THR A 172 -29.64 6.27 -3.59
N GLY A 173 -28.52 6.44 -4.29
CA GLY A 173 -27.25 5.77 -3.95
C GLY A 173 -26.66 6.24 -2.63
N ARG A 174 -25.84 5.38 -2.05
CA ARG A 174 -25.15 5.68 -0.79
C ARG A 174 -23.99 6.65 -0.99
N ARG A 175 -23.85 7.61 -0.09
CA ARG A 175 -22.79 8.62 -0.10
C ARG A 175 -22.12 8.63 1.27
N LEU A 176 -20.82 8.34 1.30
CA LEU A 176 -20.06 8.22 2.54
C LEU A 176 -18.80 9.08 2.46
N VAL A 177 -18.50 9.79 3.55
CA VAL A 177 -17.25 10.53 3.69
C VAL A 177 -16.62 10.25 5.05
N VAL A 178 -15.32 9.96 5.05
CA VAL A 178 -14.56 9.59 6.25
C VAL A 178 -13.24 10.38 6.24
N PRO A 179 -13.04 11.31 7.18
CA PRO A 179 -11.78 12.03 7.30
C PRO A 179 -10.64 11.10 7.74
N GLY A 180 -9.40 11.44 7.37
CA GLY A 180 -8.22 10.63 7.70
C GLY A 180 -7.89 10.64 9.18
N ASP A 181 -8.13 11.76 9.88
CA ASP A 181 -7.94 11.91 11.32
C ASP A 181 -8.92 12.92 11.92
N LEU A 182 -8.97 12.97 13.27
CA LEU A 182 -9.87 13.84 14.02
C LEU A 182 -9.53 15.33 13.85
N SER A 183 -8.27 15.68 13.62
CA SER A 183 -7.87 17.08 13.46
C SER A 183 -8.34 17.63 12.10
N ILE A 184 -8.31 16.84 11.06
CA ILE A 184 -8.91 17.18 9.76
C ILE A 184 -10.42 17.37 9.93
N GLN A 185 -11.08 16.48 10.66
CA GLN A 185 -12.51 16.61 10.95
C GLN A 185 -12.83 17.93 11.62
N GLY A 186 -12.04 18.31 12.63
CA GLY A 186 -12.19 19.56 13.35
C GLY A 186 -12.01 20.79 12.46
N ARG A 187 -10.95 20.84 11.64
CA ARG A 187 -10.68 21.96 10.73
C ARG A 187 -11.76 22.14 9.67
N LEU A 188 -12.28 21.08 9.11
CA LEU A 188 -13.40 21.16 8.16
C LEU A 188 -14.69 21.65 8.84
N TYR A 189 -14.89 21.29 10.12
CA TYR A 189 -16.01 21.80 10.91
C TYR A 189 -15.89 23.30 11.14
N GLU A 190 -14.73 23.78 11.59
CA GLU A 190 -14.43 25.20 11.81
C GLU A 190 -14.58 26.02 10.51
N ALA A 191 -14.15 25.47 9.39
CA ALA A 191 -14.32 26.08 8.07
C ALA A 191 -15.77 26.01 7.53
N GLY A 192 -16.67 25.33 8.24
CA GLY A 192 -18.08 25.16 7.85
C GLY A 192 -18.28 24.35 6.57
N LEU A 193 -17.35 23.44 6.27
CA LEU A 193 -17.35 22.69 5.00
C LEU A 193 -18.24 21.43 5.06
N TRP A 194 -18.41 20.83 6.22
CA TRP A 194 -19.23 19.62 6.38
C TRP A 194 -20.68 19.80 5.91
N ARG A 195 -21.23 21.01 6.05
CA ARG A 195 -22.58 21.34 5.58
C ARG A 195 -22.80 21.02 4.11
N PHE A 196 -21.77 21.14 3.25
CA PHE A 196 -21.90 20.87 1.83
C PHE A 196 -21.97 19.35 1.56
N TYR A 197 -21.24 18.57 2.34
CA TYR A 197 -21.37 17.12 2.31
C TYR A 197 -22.76 16.68 2.80
N GLU A 198 -23.24 17.23 3.91
CA GLU A 198 -24.57 16.94 4.45
C GLU A 198 -25.67 17.30 3.47
N GLN A 199 -25.62 18.49 2.85
CA GLN A 199 -26.58 18.94 1.84
C GLN A 199 -26.54 18.07 0.58
N ALA A 200 -25.38 17.51 0.25
CA ALA A 200 -25.24 16.54 -0.83
C ALA A 200 -25.66 15.12 -0.45
N GLY A 201 -26.12 14.90 0.80
CA GLY A 201 -26.61 13.62 1.29
C GLY A 201 -25.52 12.64 1.70
N PHE A 202 -24.31 13.13 2.00
CA PHE A 202 -23.26 12.27 2.55
C PHE A 202 -23.52 11.96 4.03
N GLN A 203 -23.32 10.71 4.39
CA GLN A 203 -23.11 10.31 5.77
C GLN A 203 -21.64 10.56 6.12
N ILE A 204 -21.39 11.31 7.21
CA ILE A 204 -20.07 11.61 7.74
C ILE A 204 -19.79 10.59 8.84
N ASP A 205 -18.85 9.69 8.59
CA ASP A 205 -18.44 8.67 9.56
C ASP A 205 -17.19 9.12 10.34
N PRO A 206 -16.95 8.55 11.54
CA PRO A 206 -15.73 8.77 12.30
C PRO A 206 -14.48 8.37 11.50
N SER A 207 -13.35 9.04 11.81
CA SER A 207 -12.06 8.74 11.20
C SER A 207 -11.70 7.26 11.30
N GLY A 208 -11.30 6.65 10.18
CA GLY A 208 -10.95 5.24 10.10
C GLY A 208 -10.95 4.68 8.68
N CYS A 209 -10.79 3.37 8.55
CA CYS A 209 -10.78 2.72 7.24
C CYS A 209 -12.18 2.56 6.62
N SER A 210 -13.23 2.40 7.44
CA SER A 210 -14.61 2.25 6.98
C SER A 210 -14.75 1.31 5.76
N MET A 211 -15.42 1.73 4.69
CA MET A 211 -15.61 0.94 3.47
C MET A 211 -14.34 0.64 2.69
N CYS A 212 -13.24 1.37 2.92
CA CYS A 212 -11.97 1.12 2.21
C CYS A 212 -11.48 -0.33 2.35
N LEU A 213 -11.77 -0.98 3.48
CA LEU A 213 -11.34 -2.36 3.75
C LEU A 213 -12.48 -3.38 3.61
N GLY A 214 -13.72 -2.94 3.47
CA GLY A 214 -14.89 -3.83 3.36
C GLY A 214 -15.19 -4.65 4.62
N VAL A 215 -14.65 -4.24 5.78
CA VAL A 215 -14.83 -4.93 7.08
C VAL A 215 -15.75 -4.17 8.03
N ALA A 216 -16.15 -2.95 7.68
CA ALA A 216 -17.08 -2.16 8.46
C ALA A 216 -18.51 -2.70 8.32
N SER A 217 -19.42 -2.20 9.16
CA SER A 217 -20.85 -2.50 9.09
C SER A 217 -21.47 -2.11 7.75
N GLN A 218 -20.90 -1.09 7.10
CA GLN A 218 -21.29 -0.66 5.77
C GLN A 218 -20.38 -1.32 4.72
N ARG A 219 -20.96 -2.19 3.90
CA ARG A 219 -20.27 -2.87 2.79
C ARG A 219 -21.02 -2.63 1.50
N ALA A 220 -20.29 -2.67 0.39
CA ALA A 220 -20.89 -2.72 -0.93
C ALA A 220 -21.54 -4.08 -1.17
N GLY A 221 -22.69 -4.09 -1.81
CA GLY A 221 -23.39 -5.30 -2.22
C GLY A 221 -22.79 -5.93 -3.48
N LYS A 222 -23.11 -7.19 -3.71
CA LYS A 222 -22.69 -7.93 -4.91
C LYS A 222 -23.21 -7.27 -6.18
N GLY A 223 -22.30 -7.00 -7.12
CA GLY A 223 -22.60 -6.30 -8.37
C GLY A 223 -22.72 -4.78 -8.24
N GLU A 224 -22.65 -4.22 -7.03
CA GLU A 224 -22.66 -2.76 -6.86
C GLU A 224 -21.38 -2.13 -7.38
N THR A 225 -21.54 -1.08 -8.18
CA THR A 225 -20.45 -0.22 -8.67
C THR A 225 -20.28 0.96 -7.72
N TRP A 226 -19.06 1.14 -7.23
CA TRP A 226 -18.70 2.24 -6.32
C TRP A 226 -17.58 3.07 -6.89
N LEU A 227 -17.69 4.40 -6.83
CA LEU A 227 -16.59 5.32 -7.10
C LEU A 227 -16.00 5.80 -5.78
N SER A 228 -14.67 5.71 -5.63
CA SER A 228 -14.03 5.89 -4.35
C SER A 228 -12.67 6.60 -4.46
N SER A 229 -12.34 7.41 -3.46
CA SER A 229 -11.01 8.02 -3.33
C SER A 229 -10.01 7.13 -2.57
N GLN A 230 -10.39 5.92 -2.20
CA GLN A 230 -9.50 4.94 -1.56
C GLN A 230 -8.31 4.54 -2.46
N ASN A 231 -7.35 3.80 -1.90
CA ASN A 231 -6.12 3.43 -2.60
C ASN A 231 -6.19 2.15 -3.45
N ARG A 232 -7.12 1.23 -3.17
CA ARG A 232 -7.18 -0.11 -3.77
C ARG A 232 -8.57 -0.45 -4.27
N ASN A 233 -8.64 -1.20 -5.37
CA ASN A 233 -9.89 -1.64 -5.99
C ASN A 233 -9.85 -3.11 -6.43
N TYR A 234 -9.10 -3.94 -5.73
CA TYR A 234 -9.02 -5.37 -5.99
C TYR A 234 -10.39 -6.05 -5.85
N PRO A 235 -10.55 -7.28 -6.36
CA PRO A 235 -11.79 -8.03 -6.19
C PRO A 235 -12.26 -8.06 -4.74
N ASN A 236 -13.53 -7.84 -4.51
CA ASN A 236 -14.17 -7.86 -3.18
C ASN A 236 -13.70 -6.77 -2.18
N ARG A 237 -12.94 -5.76 -2.63
CA ARG A 237 -12.29 -4.79 -1.74
C ARG A 237 -13.28 -4.02 -0.87
N MET A 238 -14.44 -3.64 -1.38
CA MET A 238 -15.47 -2.91 -0.64
C MET A 238 -16.63 -3.80 -0.15
N GLY A 239 -16.59 -5.07 -0.47
CA GLY A 239 -17.62 -6.08 -0.18
C GLY A 239 -17.62 -7.17 -1.24
N GLU A 240 -18.13 -8.35 -0.94
CA GLU A 240 -18.17 -9.49 -1.84
C GLU A 240 -18.86 -9.16 -3.17
N GLY A 241 -18.18 -9.41 -4.29
CA GLY A 241 -18.69 -9.17 -5.65
C GLY A 241 -18.85 -7.69 -6.02
N SER A 242 -18.35 -6.74 -5.23
CA SER A 242 -18.41 -5.32 -5.53
C SER A 242 -17.43 -4.91 -6.63
N LEU A 243 -17.77 -3.84 -7.35
CA LEU A 243 -16.98 -3.23 -8.41
C LEU A 243 -16.50 -1.84 -7.95
N ALA A 244 -15.31 -1.80 -7.35
CA ALA A 244 -14.71 -0.55 -6.87
C ALA A 244 -13.93 0.14 -8.00
N TRP A 245 -14.23 1.42 -8.26
CA TRP A 245 -13.50 2.32 -9.12
C TRP A 245 -12.76 3.34 -8.26
N LEU A 246 -11.56 3.74 -8.68
CA LEU A 246 -10.80 4.78 -7.97
C LEU A 246 -10.84 6.09 -8.73
N ALA A 247 -10.96 7.19 -7.99
CA ALA A 247 -10.86 8.56 -8.51
C ALA A 247 -10.43 9.51 -7.41
N SER A 248 -10.11 10.76 -7.76
CA SER A 248 -9.84 11.81 -6.78
C SER A 248 -11.09 12.22 -5.99
N GLY A 249 -10.91 12.78 -4.78
CA GLY A 249 -12.00 13.26 -3.92
C GLY A 249 -12.95 14.23 -4.64
N PRO A 250 -12.47 15.25 -5.37
CA PRO A 250 -13.32 16.15 -6.18
C PRO A 250 -14.14 15.42 -7.24
N ALA A 251 -13.57 14.41 -7.90
CA ALA A 251 -14.28 13.61 -8.91
C ALA A 251 -15.40 12.78 -8.29
N VAL A 252 -15.12 12.18 -7.12
CA VAL A 252 -16.14 11.44 -6.33
C VAL A 252 -17.25 12.38 -5.86
N ALA A 253 -16.90 13.57 -5.38
CA ALA A 253 -17.88 14.61 -4.98
C ALA A 253 -18.77 15.03 -6.15
N ALA A 254 -18.20 15.27 -7.34
CA ALA A 254 -18.97 15.59 -8.52
C ALA A 254 -19.92 14.47 -8.95
N ALA A 255 -19.46 13.21 -8.88
CA ALA A 255 -20.25 12.03 -9.22
C ALA A 255 -21.44 11.85 -8.27
N SER A 256 -21.31 12.23 -6.99
CA SER A 256 -22.37 12.12 -5.99
C SER A 256 -23.63 12.92 -6.35
N LEU A 257 -23.51 13.98 -7.13
CA LEU A 257 -24.63 14.85 -7.48
C LEU A 257 -25.70 14.14 -8.31
N GLY A 258 -25.31 13.20 -9.17
CA GLY A 258 -26.25 12.47 -10.02
C GLY A 258 -26.11 10.96 -9.90
N MET A 259 -25.30 10.47 -8.96
CA MET A 259 -24.92 9.05 -8.83
C MET A 259 -24.45 8.44 -10.15
N ALA A 260 -23.65 9.23 -10.87
CA ALA A 260 -22.98 8.82 -12.11
C ALA A 260 -21.63 9.55 -12.23
N ILE A 261 -20.66 8.92 -12.89
CA ILE A 261 -19.35 9.55 -13.12
C ILE A 261 -19.57 10.89 -13.82
N ARG A 262 -19.01 11.95 -13.25
CA ARG A 262 -19.11 13.32 -13.76
C ARG A 262 -17.74 13.98 -13.73
N ASP A 263 -17.44 14.71 -14.81
CA ASP A 263 -16.22 15.52 -14.88
C ASP A 263 -16.30 16.69 -13.88
N PRO A 264 -15.38 16.80 -12.92
CA PRO A 264 -15.42 17.85 -11.91
C PRO A 264 -14.92 19.22 -12.43
N ARG A 265 -14.23 19.27 -13.58
CA ARG A 265 -13.49 20.47 -14.05
C ARG A 265 -14.36 21.70 -14.19
N GLU A 266 -15.58 21.56 -14.67
CA GLU A 266 -16.51 22.69 -14.80
C GLU A 266 -16.85 23.34 -13.44
N LEU A 267 -17.01 22.54 -12.39
CA LEU A 267 -17.27 23.03 -11.04
C LEU A 267 -15.99 23.60 -10.41
N ILE A 268 -14.87 22.94 -10.62
CA ILE A 268 -13.55 23.35 -10.11
C ILE A 268 -13.16 24.74 -10.63
N GLN A 269 -13.40 25.03 -11.90
CA GLN A 269 -13.09 26.34 -12.50
C GLN A 269 -13.78 27.52 -11.80
N SER A 270 -14.86 27.28 -11.07
CA SER A 270 -15.60 28.32 -10.35
C SER A 270 -15.17 28.44 -8.88
N ILE A 271 -14.23 27.64 -8.43
CA ILE A 271 -13.72 27.71 -7.06
C ILE A 271 -12.79 28.92 -6.92
N ASP A 272 -13.03 29.72 -5.89
CA ASP A 272 -12.13 30.79 -5.48
C ASP A 272 -10.84 30.16 -4.91
N GLN A 273 -9.76 30.26 -5.69
CA GLN A 273 -8.47 29.68 -5.33
C GLN A 273 -7.84 30.32 -4.10
N ASP A 274 -8.02 31.64 -3.92
CA ASP A 274 -7.51 32.34 -2.72
C ASP A 274 -8.24 31.85 -1.46
N ARG A 275 -9.55 31.65 -1.56
CA ARG A 275 -10.31 31.05 -0.46
C ARG A 275 -9.85 29.62 -0.15
N PHE A 276 -9.61 28.81 -1.18
CA PHE A 276 -9.07 27.47 -1.02
C PHE A 276 -7.73 27.48 -0.28
N GLN A 277 -6.81 28.36 -0.68
CA GLN A 277 -5.52 28.50 0.00
C GLN A 277 -5.67 29.00 1.45
N ARG A 278 -6.60 29.95 1.72
CA ARG A 278 -6.89 30.40 3.09
C ARG A 278 -7.41 29.28 3.99
N ILE A 279 -8.32 28.44 3.49
CA ILE A 279 -8.86 27.30 4.24
C ILE A 279 -7.73 26.33 4.63
N LEU A 280 -6.77 26.12 3.76
CA LEU A 280 -5.63 25.23 4.00
C LEU A 280 -4.46 25.93 4.72
N HIS A 281 -4.64 27.18 5.19
CA HIS A 281 -3.62 27.97 5.88
C HIS A 281 -2.32 28.13 5.08
N ARG A 282 -2.41 28.31 3.75
CA ARG A 282 -1.26 28.41 2.85
C ARG A 282 -0.97 29.83 2.34
N THR A 283 -1.67 30.85 2.85
CA THR A 283 -1.62 32.23 2.29
C THR A 283 -0.51 33.11 2.85
N ASP A 284 0.04 32.81 4.02
CA ASP A 284 0.94 33.72 4.76
C ASP A 284 2.38 33.22 4.92
N SER A 285 2.73 32.13 4.31
CA SER A 285 4.06 31.58 4.49
C SER A 285 5.03 32.18 3.47
N ARG A 286 5.86 33.14 3.88
CA ARG A 286 7.19 33.23 3.29
C ARG A 286 7.78 31.85 3.48
N LEU A 287 7.97 31.15 2.35
CA LEU A 287 8.61 29.84 2.39
C LEU A 287 9.95 29.99 3.15
N PRO A 288 10.20 29.20 4.20
CA PRO A 288 11.44 29.30 4.93
C PRO A 288 12.61 28.98 4.00
N GLU A 289 13.74 29.64 4.21
CA GLU A 289 14.97 29.29 3.54
C GLU A 289 15.45 27.93 4.06
N VAL A 290 15.56 26.96 3.16
CA VAL A 290 15.99 25.59 3.51
C VAL A 290 17.49 25.49 3.29
N THR A 291 18.23 25.24 4.38
CA THR A 291 19.65 24.95 4.31
C THR A 291 19.85 23.44 4.18
N VAL A 292 20.40 22.99 3.06
CA VAL A 292 20.84 21.60 2.90
C VAL A 292 22.22 21.45 3.50
N SER A 293 22.35 20.62 4.53
CA SER A 293 23.65 20.30 5.13
C SER A 293 24.17 18.99 4.55
N GLU A 294 25.45 18.99 4.19
CA GLU A 294 26.15 17.74 3.90
C GLU A 294 26.13 16.85 5.15
N PRO A 295 25.75 15.58 5.05
CA PRO A 295 25.79 14.70 6.18
C PRO A 295 27.24 14.54 6.66
N SER A 296 27.52 14.96 7.89
CA SER A 296 28.78 14.56 8.51
C SER A 296 28.69 13.07 8.82
N VAL A 297 29.16 12.24 7.92
CA VAL A 297 29.31 10.81 8.18
C VAL A 297 30.42 10.65 9.21
N ALA A 298 30.04 10.58 10.50
CA ALA A 298 30.87 9.89 11.44
C ALA A 298 30.92 8.44 10.94
N MET A 299 32.04 8.04 10.31
CA MET A 299 32.29 6.66 9.96
C MET A 299 32.03 5.83 11.21
N ALA A 300 30.88 5.16 11.24
CA ALA A 300 30.68 4.13 12.23
C ALA A 300 31.85 3.17 12.06
N SER A 301 32.69 3.07 13.07
CA SER A 301 33.75 2.07 13.11
C SER A 301 33.11 0.73 12.73
N GLU A 302 33.67 0.07 11.71
CA GLU A 302 33.26 -1.29 11.35
C GLU A 302 33.25 -2.11 12.63
N HIS A 303 32.07 -2.32 13.17
CA HIS A 303 31.90 -3.35 14.18
C HIS A 303 32.06 -4.64 13.40
N SER A 304 33.27 -5.22 13.51
CA SER A 304 33.52 -6.58 13.09
C SER A 304 32.43 -7.42 13.75
N VAL A 305 31.47 -7.87 12.94
CA VAL A 305 30.51 -8.90 13.36
C VAL A 305 31.38 -10.11 13.68
N GLY A 306 31.64 -10.31 14.99
CA GLY A 306 32.35 -11.48 15.46
C GLY A 306 31.60 -12.69 14.92
N GLN A 307 32.34 -13.57 14.26
CA GLN A 307 31.83 -14.86 13.84
C GLN A 307 31.43 -15.61 15.12
N SER A 308 30.14 -15.53 15.45
CA SER A 308 29.56 -16.34 16.50
C SER A 308 29.73 -17.80 16.10
N ALA A 309 30.37 -18.54 16.97
CA ALA A 309 30.59 -19.98 16.82
C ALA A 309 29.29 -20.68 16.42
N ALA A 310 29.32 -21.39 15.29
CA ALA A 310 28.22 -22.16 14.77
C ALA A 310 27.79 -23.21 15.81
N ALA A 311 26.79 -22.86 16.62
CA ALA A 311 26.06 -23.88 17.39
C ALA A 311 25.47 -24.85 16.37
N SER A 312 25.77 -26.13 16.53
CA SER A 312 25.29 -27.20 15.66
C SER A 312 23.78 -27.13 15.48
N VAL A 313 23.34 -26.69 14.31
CA VAL A 313 21.94 -26.62 13.91
C VAL A 313 21.47 -28.07 13.79
N ARG A 314 20.58 -28.54 14.67
CA ARG A 314 19.82 -29.76 14.37
C ARG A 314 19.00 -29.46 13.12
N SER A 315 19.35 -30.09 12.00
CA SER A 315 18.63 -30.00 10.74
C SER A 315 17.21 -30.49 10.97
N SER A 316 16.22 -29.57 10.73
CA SER A 316 14.83 -29.97 10.68
C SER A 316 14.46 -30.10 9.21
N THR A 317 14.38 -31.32 8.71
CA THR A 317 13.94 -31.59 7.33
C THR A 317 12.42 -31.68 7.32
N ILE A 318 11.81 -30.85 6.45
CA ILE A 318 10.39 -30.84 6.15
C ILE A 318 10.18 -31.68 4.88
N SER A 319 9.32 -32.69 4.95
CA SER A 319 8.87 -33.45 3.78
C SER A 319 7.46 -33.04 3.39
N GLY A 320 7.19 -32.89 2.11
CA GLY A 320 5.88 -32.53 1.64
C GLY A 320 5.80 -32.43 0.11
N ARG A 321 4.63 -32.10 -0.40
CA ARG A 321 4.39 -31.95 -1.83
C ARG A 321 4.14 -30.50 -2.21
N ALA A 322 4.55 -30.13 -3.43
CA ALA A 322 4.51 -28.76 -3.92
C ALA A 322 3.10 -28.33 -4.33
N GLN A 323 2.70 -27.12 -3.93
CA GLN A 323 1.66 -26.34 -4.56
C GLN A 323 2.31 -25.19 -5.33
N ARG A 324 2.20 -25.17 -6.67
CA ARG A 324 2.85 -24.18 -7.53
C ARG A 324 2.03 -22.92 -7.68
N PHE A 325 2.71 -21.79 -7.61
CA PHE A 325 2.17 -20.45 -7.85
C PHE A 325 3.07 -19.69 -8.83
N GLY A 326 2.50 -18.74 -9.54
CA GLY A 326 3.24 -17.83 -10.43
C GLY A 326 3.87 -16.64 -9.69
N ASN A 327 4.13 -15.58 -10.46
CA ASN A 327 4.67 -14.31 -9.95
C ASN A 327 3.63 -13.50 -9.18
N HIS A 328 4.14 -12.64 -8.29
CA HIS A 328 3.40 -11.54 -7.66
C HIS A 328 2.11 -11.96 -6.95
N ILE A 329 2.19 -13.03 -6.18
CA ILE A 329 1.09 -13.44 -5.32
C ILE A 329 0.99 -12.45 -4.16
N ASP A 330 -0.07 -11.67 -4.12
CA ASP A 330 -0.28 -10.65 -3.11
C ASP A 330 -0.99 -11.17 -1.85
N THR A 331 -0.95 -10.38 -0.78
CA THR A 331 -1.56 -10.75 0.49
C THR A 331 -3.09 -10.77 0.44
N ASP A 332 -3.73 -10.05 -0.50
CA ASP A 332 -5.18 -10.13 -0.73
C ASP A 332 -5.57 -11.44 -1.41
N ALA A 333 -4.68 -12.02 -2.24
CA ALA A 333 -4.85 -13.37 -2.79
C ALA A 333 -4.69 -14.45 -1.71
N ILE A 334 -3.71 -14.28 -0.80
CA ILE A 334 -3.46 -15.23 0.29
C ILE A 334 -4.63 -15.24 1.28
N ILE A 335 -5.03 -14.07 1.76
CA ILE A 335 -6.20 -13.89 2.64
C ILE A 335 -7.00 -12.66 2.22
N PRO A 336 -8.21 -12.84 1.67
CA PRO A 336 -9.06 -11.73 1.29
C PRO A 336 -9.40 -10.82 2.45
N GLY A 337 -9.42 -9.51 2.20
CA GLY A 337 -9.59 -8.46 3.22
C GLY A 337 -10.81 -8.66 4.13
N GLN A 338 -11.87 -9.24 3.61
CA GLN A 338 -13.09 -9.52 4.38
C GLN A 338 -12.91 -10.48 5.55
N PHE A 339 -11.86 -11.31 5.54
CA PHE A 339 -11.53 -12.25 6.61
C PHE A 339 -10.48 -11.72 7.59
N CYS A 340 -9.91 -10.53 7.36
CA CYS A 340 -8.88 -9.97 8.23
C CYS A 340 -9.37 -9.58 9.64
N HIS A 341 -10.67 -9.67 9.91
CA HIS A 341 -11.23 -9.50 11.25
C HIS A 341 -11.11 -10.76 12.11
N LEU A 342 -10.85 -11.92 11.49
CA LEU A 342 -10.64 -13.18 12.19
C LEU A 342 -9.28 -13.18 12.90
N THR A 343 -9.22 -13.81 14.05
CA THR A 343 -8.02 -13.95 14.89
C THR A 343 -7.61 -15.40 15.12
N ASP A 344 -8.49 -16.34 14.84
CA ASP A 344 -8.19 -17.76 14.94
C ASP A 344 -7.44 -18.26 13.70
N PHE A 345 -6.32 -18.92 13.92
CA PHE A 345 -5.45 -19.41 12.83
C PHE A 345 -6.15 -20.44 11.94
N LYS A 346 -6.96 -21.32 12.53
CA LYS A 346 -7.65 -22.36 11.76
C LYS A 346 -8.74 -21.76 10.88
N GLU A 347 -9.54 -20.83 11.42
CA GLU A 347 -10.56 -20.12 10.65
C GLU A 347 -9.92 -19.34 9.49
N LEU A 348 -8.85 -18.60 9.74
CA LEU A 348 -8.09 -17.93 8.68
C LEU A 348 -7.54 -18.91 7.65
N GLY A 349 -7.04 -20.05 8.10
CA GLY A 349 -6.52 -21.12 7.24
C GLY A 349 -7.56 -21.71 6.31
N ASP A 350 -8.81 -21.83 6.77
CA ASP A 350 -9.92 -22.35 5.97
C ASP A 350 -10.27 -21.40 4.80
N HIS A 351 -9.99 -20.07 4.94
CA HIS A 351 -10.18 -19.06 3.91
C HIS A 351 -8.90 -18.72 3.12
N CYS A 352 -7.80 -19.47 3.36
CA CYS A 352 -6.55 -19.24 2.65
C CYS A 352 -6.71 -19.53 1.15
N PHE A 353 -6.41 -18.55 0.30
CA PHE A 353 -6.57 -18.59 -1.16
C PHE A 353 -7.99 -18.90 -1.65
N GLU A 354 -9.01 -18.60 -0.88
CA GLU A 354 -10.39 -18.98 -1.16
C GLU A 354 -10.87 -18.62 -2.56
N PHE A 355 -10.52 -17.42 -3.05
CA PHE A 355 -10.98 -16.93 -4.36
C PHE A 355 -10.00 -17.19 -5.50
N VAL A 356 -8.73 -17.40 -5.21
CA VAL A 356 -7.69 -17.58 -6.23
C VAL A 356 -7.39 -19.04 -6.48
N ARG A 357 -7.46 -19.86 -5.43
CA ARG A 357 -7.17 -21.30 -5.48
C ARG A 357 -8.09 -22.09 -4.55
N PRO A 358 -9.38 -22.21 -4.86
CA PRO A 358 -10.32 -22.98 -4.04
C PRO A 358 -9.81 -24.37 -3.72
N GLY A 359 -10.02 -24.85 -2.48
CA GLY A 359 -9.52 -26.13 -2.01
C GLY A 359 -8.02 -26.12 -1.63
N PHE A 360 -7.39 -24.95 -1.47
CA PHE A 360 -5.98 -24.86 -1.08
C PHE A 360 -5.72 -25.52 0.28
N ALA A 361 -6.55 -25.19 1.29
CA ALA A 361 -6.38 -25.69 2.65
C ALA A 361 -6.55 -27.22 2.73
N GLU A 362 -7.51 -27.79 1.99
CA GLU A 362 -7.72 -29.24 1.93
C GLU A 362 -6.50 -29.94 1.32
N ARG A 363 -5.98 -29.42 0.19
CA ARG A 363 -4.76 -29.98 -0.43
C ARG A 363 -3.57 -29.89 0.48
N THR A 364 -3.41 -28.76 1.16
CA THR A 364 -2.31 -28.56 2.13
C THR A 364 -2.38 -29.61 3.24
N ARG A 365 -3.54 -29.81 3.84
CA ARG A 365 -3.77 -30.82 4.88
C ARG A 365 -3.62 -32.26 4.36
N ALA A 366 -3.82 -32.48 3.06
CA ALA A 366 -3.59 -33.76 2.39
C ALA A 366 -2.10 -33.96 2.00
N GLY A 367 -1.20 -33.08 2.44
CA GLY A 367 0.26 -33.22 2.25
C GLY A 367 0.87 -32.39 1.12
N GLN A 368 0.10 -31.60 0.39
CA GLN A 368 0.63 -30.57 -0.52
C GLN A 368 0.96 -29.29 0.27
N ASN A 369 1.82 -29.41 1.28
CA ASN A 369 2.05 -28.39 2.28
C ASN A 369 3.31 -27.53 2.03
N ILE A 370 3.94 -27.67 0.85
CA ILE A 370 5.07 -26.83 0.44
C ILE A 370 4.60 -25.91 -0.68
N VAL A 371 4.59 -24.61 -0.41
CA VAL A 371 4.30 -23.60 -1.43
C VAL A 371 5.55 -23.33 -2.23
N VAL A 372 5.45 -23.37 -3.58
CA VAL A 372 6.53 -23.01 -4.50
C VAL A 372 6.03 -21.93 -5.43
N ALA A 373 6.57 -20.72 -5.29
CA ALA A 373 6.17 -19.53 -6.04
C ALA A 373 7.34 -18.93 -6.82
N GLU A 374 7.03 -18.09 -7.76
CA GLU A 374 8.01 -17.34 -8.56
C GLU A 374 8.42 -16.03 -7.83
N GLU A 375 8.48 -14.90 -8.53
CA GLU A 375 8.89 -13.62 -7.97
C GLU A 375 7.78 -12.91 -7.18
N GLY A 376 8.16 -12.09 -6.18
CA GLY A 376 7.28 -11.15 -5.52
C GLY A 376 6.20 -11.78 -4.62
N TRP A 377 6.51 -12.89 -3.95
CA TRP A 377 5.57 -13.52 -3.01
C TRP A 377 5.21 -12.61 -1.83
N GLY A 378 3.93 -12.48 -1.54
CA GLY A 378 3.42 -11.70 -0.40
C GLY A 378 3.40 -10.19 -0.65
N SER A 379 3.41 -9.74 -1.90
CA SER A 379 3.29 -8.32 -2.26
C SER A 379 1.97 -7.70 -1.78
N GLY A 380 1.86 -6.38 -1.85
CA GLY A 380 0.64 -5.66 -1.48
C GLY A 380 0.59 -5.24 -0.02
N SER A 381 -0.50 -5.53 0.67
CA SER A 381 -0.79 -5.02 2.02
C SER A 381 0.09 -5.65 3.09
N SER A 382 0.48 -4.84 4.08
CA SER A 382 1.14 -5.34 5.29
C SER A 382 0.11 -6.05 6.18
N ARG A 383 -0.07 -7.35 5.97
CA ARG A 383 -1.03 -8.17 6.73
C ARG A 383 -0.35 -9.37 7.34
N GLU A 384 -0.30 -9.40 8.65
CA GLU A 384 0.17 -10.55 9.40
C GLU A 384 -0.77 -11.75 9.26
N GLN A 385 -2.08 -11.46 9.11
CA GLN A 385 -3.13 -12.46 8.84
C GLN A 385 -2.83 -13.33 7.60
N ALA A 386 -2.08 -12.81 6.60
CA ALA A 386 -1.67 -13.62 5.47
C ALA A 386 -0.75 -14.78 5.88
N VAL A 387 0.15 -14.55 6.83
CA VAL A 387 1.00 -15.62 7.38
C VAL A 387 0.21 -16.53 8.31
N TRP A 388 -0.70 -15.98 9.12
CA TRP A 388 -1.59 -16.77 9.97
C TRP A 388 -2.49 -17.71 9.15
N ALA A 389 -3.00 -17.24 8.01
CA ALA A 389 -3.79 -18.07 7.10
C ALA A 389 -2.96 -19.22 6.50
N LEU A 390 -1.72 -18.96 6.08
CA LEU A 390 -0.82 -20.02 5.61
C LEU A 390 -0.54 -21.07 6.71
N LYS A 391 -0.24 -20.64 7.92
CA LYS A 391 -0.03 -21.53 9.07
C LYS A 391 -1.28 -22.32 9.40
N GLY A 392 -2.43 -21.68 9.45
CA GLY A 392 -3.74 -22.28 9.75
C GLY A 392 -4.19 -23.29 8.70
N ALA A 393 -3.83 -23.05 7.44
CA ALA A 393 -4.02 -24.03 6.36
C ALA A 393 -3.10 -25.24 6.47
N GLY A 394 -1.99 -25.14 7.23
CA GLY A 394 -1.03 -26.21 7.40
C GLY A 394 0.19 -26.14 6.47
N VAL A 395 0.49 -24.96 5.91
CA VAL A 395 1.71 -24.75 5.11
C VAL A 395 2.94 -24.98 5.99
N ALA A 396 3.83 -25.85 5.55
CA ALA A 396 5.04 -26.22 6.28
C ALA A 396 6.25 -25.39 5.85
N ALA A 397 6.32 -24.99 4.57
CA ALA A 397 7.36 -24.12 4.05
C ALA A 397 6.87 -23.35 2.81
N VAL A 398 7.47 -22.19 2.60
CA VAL A 398 7.31 -21.38 1.37
C VAL A 398 8.66 -21.28 0.67
N ILE A 399 8.71 -21.56 -0.62
CA ILE A 399 9.90 -21.41 -1.48
C ILE A 399 9.54 -20.44 -2.58
N ALA A 400 10.33 -19.36 -2.76
CA ALA A 400 10.11 -18.42 -3.84
C ALA A 400 11.42 -17.81 -4.34
N LYS A 401 11.40 -17.23 -5.55
CA LYS A 401 12.53 -16.48 -6.11
C LYS A 401 12.78 -15.19 -5.32
N SER A 402 11.70 -14.52 -4.92
CA SER A 402 11.75 -13.32 -4.09
C SER A 402 10.49 -13.14 -3.24
N TYR A 403 10.60 -12.35 -2.19
CA TYR A 403 9.52 -12.07 -1.24
C TYR A 403 9.35 -10.57 -1.07
N ALA A 404 8.12 -10.13 -0.90
CA ALA A 404 7.85 -8.77 -0.44
C ALA A 404 8.42 -8.57 0.97
N PHE A 405 9.10 -7.45 1.18
CA PHE A 405 9.89 -7.19 2.39
C PHE A 405 9.08 -7.33 3.68
N ILE A 406 7.88 -6.76 3.75
CA ILE A 406 7.04 -6.82 4.95
C ILE A 406 6.56 -8.25 5.19
N HIS A 407 6.08 -8.93 4.15
CA HIS A 407 5.62 -10.31 4.26
C HIS A 407 6.74 -11.27 4.71
N LYS A 408 7.95 -11.06 4.19
CA LYS A 408 9.14 -11.81 4.61
C LYS A 408 9.44 -11.63 6.10
N ARG A 409 9.32 -10.40 6.63
CA ARG A 409 9.45 -10.14 8.07
C ARG A 409 8.35 -10.85 8.88
N ASN A 410 7.12 -10.84 8.38
CA ASN A 410 6.02 -11.55 9.05
C ASN A 410 6.24 -13.07 9.06
N LEU A 411 6.79 -13.66 7.98
CA LEU A 411 7.19 -15.08 7.96
C LEU A 411 8.21 -15.39 9.08
N VAL A 412 9.21 -14.49 9.28
CA VAL A 412 10.19 -14.62 10.37
C VAL A 412 9.53 -14.50 11.74
N ASN A 413 8.69 -13.48 11.94
CA ASN A 413 8.01 -13.20 13.21
C ASN A 413 7.10 -14.36 13.63
N GLU A 414 6.48 -15.01 12.66
CA GLU A 414 5.55 -16.12 12.86
C GLU A 414 6.22 -17.50 12.77
N ALA A 415 7.54 -17.53 12.60
CA ALA A 415 8.33 -18.78 12.48
C ALA A 415 7.85 -19.73 11.35
N LEU A 416 7.24 -19.20 10.28
CA LEU A 416 6.93 -20.00 9.11
C LEU A 416 8.19 -20.14 8.24
N PRO A 417 8.71 -21.37 8.00
CA PRO A 417 9.89 -21.59 7.19
C PRO A 417 9.75 -21.06 5.77
N PHE A 418 10.76 -20.34 5.31
CA PHE A 418 10.82 -19.87 3.93
C PHE A 418 12.25 -19.93 3.37
N LEU A 419 12.35 -20.15 2.07
CA LEU A 419 13.63 -20.23 1.37
C LEU A 419 13.60 -19.38 0.08
N VAL A 420 14.73 -18.76 -0.21
CA VAL A 420 14.94 -18.02 -1.47
C VAL A 420 15.79 -18.89 -2.39
N ILE A 421 15.21 -19.32 -3.50
CA ILE A 421 15.93 -20.06 -4.54
C ILE A 421 15.82 -19.25 -5.84
N SER A 422 16.95 -18.82 -6.40
CA SER A 422 17.02 -18.10 -7.68
C SER A 422 17.39 -18.99 -8.86
N ASP A 423 17.61 -20.29 -8.63
CA ASP A 423 17.95 -21.24 -9.69
C ASP A 423 16.71 -21.57 -10.53
N GLU A 424 16.73 -21.16 -11.79
CA GLU A 424 15.64 -21.39 -12.75
C GLU A 424 15.38 -22.88 -12.99
N GLU A 425 16.40 -23.72 -12.91
CA GLU A 425 16.25 -25.17 -13.07
C GLU A 425 15.32 -25.77 -12.02
N PHE A 426 15.37 -25.23 -10.78
CA PHE A 426 14.44 -25.66 -9.72
C PHE A 426 12.98 -25.48 -10.15
N TYR A 427 12.67 -24.32 -10.71
CA TYR A 427 11.29 -23.98 -11.11
C TYR A 427 10.84 -24.69 -12.37
N GLN A 428 11.76 -25.00 -13.29
CA GLN A 428 11.47 -25.80 -14.48
C GLN A 428 11.24 -27.28 -14.15
N LEU A 429 11.97 -27.78 -13.16
CA LEU A 429 11.91 -29.19 -12.74
C LEU A 429 10.73 -29.50 -11.84
N THR A 430 10.39 -28.56 -10.92
CA THR A 430 9.36 -28.79 -9.92
C THR A 430 7.97 -28.55 -10.48
N ALA A 431 7.18 -29.60 -10.59
CA ALA A 431 5.78 -29.54 -11.01
C ALA A 431 4.82 -29.47 -9.78
N GLU A 432 3.54 -29.24 -10.06
CA GLU A 432 2.48 -29.40 -9.07
C GLU A 432 2.50 -30.82 -8.52
N ASP A 433 2.37 -30.97 -7.20
CA ASP A 433 2.33 -32.25 -6.47
C ASP A 433 3.67 -33.02 -6.42
N ASP A 434 4.79 -32.44 -6.88
CA ASP A 434 6.11 -33.06 -6.75
C ASP A 434 6.53 -33.09 -5.27
N GLU A 435 7.13 -34.20 -4.85
CA GLU A 435 7.65 -34.38 -3.49
C GLU A 435 8.98 -33.66 -3.32
N LEU A 436 9.07 -32.86 -2.24
CA LEU A 436 10.24 -32.08 -1.87
C LEU A 436 10.68 -32.39 -0.43
N LEU A 437 12.00 -32.45 -0.23
CA LEU A 437 12.62 -32.43 1.10
C LEU A 437 13.28 -31.06 1.30
N VAL A 438 12.82 -30.31 2.29
CA VAL A 438 13.28 -28.97 2.59
C VAL A 438 14.07 -28.98 3.88
N ASP A 439 15.35 -28.67 3.81
CA ASP A 439 16.15 -28.37 4.99
C ASP A 439 16.11 -26.84 5.20
N VAL A 440 15.56 -26.42 6.34
CA VAL A 440 15.41 -24.99 6.66
C VAL A 440 16.75 -24.25 6.76
N SER A 441 17.88 -24.98 6.87
CA SER A 441 19.22 -24.41 6.83
C SER A 441 19.65 -23.93 5.45
N GLY A 442 18.95 -24.31 4.37
CA GLY A 442 19.16 -23.76 3.04
C GLY A 442 19.30 -24.77 1.90
N THR A 443 18.74 -25.98 2.00
CA THR A 443 18.73 -26.91 0.88
C THR A 443 17.34 -27.47 0.58
N VAL A 444 17.04 -27.71 -0.70
CA VAL A 444 15.82 -28.35 -1.15
C VAL A 444 16.17 -29.48 -2.10
N THR A 445 15.72 -30.68 -1.79
CA THR A 445 15.90 -31.85 -2.65
C THR A 445 14.58 -32.20 -3.35
N HIS A 446 14.59 -32.22 -4.66
CA HIS A 446 13.49 -32.71 -5.49
C HIS A 446 13.57 -34.25 -5.54
N VAL A 447 12.64 -34.91 -4.85
CA VAL A 447 12.74 -36.36 -4.57
C VAL A 447 12.79 -37.20 -5.84
N ARG A 448 11.89 -36.95 -6.80
CA ARG A 448 11.80 -37.71 -8.04
C ARG A 448 13.09 -37.69 -8.88
N SER A 449 13.81 -36.58 -8.94
CA SER A 449 15.04 -36.46 -9.70
C SER A 449 16.31 -36.71 -8.89
N GLY A 450 16.22 -36.68 -7.56
CA GLY A 450 17.36 -36.72 -6.65
C GLY A 450 18.22 -35.44 -6.64
N LYS A 451 17.85 -34.41 -7.39
CA LYS A 451 18.59 -33.14 -7.44
C LYS A 451 18.38 -32.33 -6.15
N THR A 452 19.46 -31.73 -5.69
CA THR A 452 19.46 -30.81 -4.54
C THR A 452 19.82 -29.42 -5.00
N PHE A 453 19.03 -28.44 -4.57
CA PHE A 453 19.17 -27.01 -4.86
C PHE A 453 19.53 -26.26 -3.59
N HIS A 454 20.38 -25.22 -3.72
CA HIS A 454 20.81 -24.41 -2.61
C HIS A 454 20.01 -23.12 -2.54
N ALA A 455 19.41 -22.89 -1.40
CA ALA A 455 18.72 -21.64 -1.09
C ALA A 455 19.70 -20.64 -0.48
N LYS A 456 19.43 -19.35 -0.65
CA LYS A 456 20.09 -18.33 0.16
C LYS A 456 19.69 -18.58 1.62
N GLY A 457 20.66 -18.97 2.44
CA GLY A 457 20.43 -19.49 3.79
C GLY A 457 19.76 -18.51 4.74
N SER A 458 19.00 -19.04 5.70
CA SER A 458 18.48 -18.28 6.82
C SER A 458 19.61 -17.86 7.76
N THR A 459 19.57 -16.62 8.25
CA THR A 459 20.55 -16.14 9.22
C THR A 459 20.39 -16.88 10.57
N PRO A 460 21.43 -16.92 11.42
CA PRO A 460 21.33 -17.52 12.76
C PRO A 460 20.17 -16.97 13.59
N LEU A 461 19.88 -15.66 13.45
CA LEU A 461 18.74 -15.01 14.10
C LEU A 461 17.40 -15.58 13.65
N ILE A 462 17.20 -15.77 12.34
CA ILE A 462 15.96 -16.35 11.79
C ILE A 462 15.77 -17.77 12.30
N LEU A 463 16.84 -18.58 12.29
CA LEU A 463 16.79 -19.95 12.79
C LEU A 463 16.52 -20.01 14.30
N ALA A 464 17.03 -19.06 15.08
CA ALA A 464 16.75 -18.95 16.51
C ALA A 464 15.25 -18.62 16.74
N LEU A 465 14.70 -17.63 16.03
CA LEU A 465 13.28 -17.29 16.12
C LEU A 465 12.36 -18.47 15.71
N GLN A 466 12.73 -19.20 14.66
CA GLN A 466 11.97 -20.40 14.25
C GLN A 466 11.95 -21.47 15.35
N ARG A 467 13.07 -21.68 16.07
CA ARG A 467 13.13 -22.62 17.22
C ARG A 467 12.24 -22.18 18.37
N GLU A 468 12.14 -20.86 18.59
CA GLU A 468 11.29 -20.28 19.62
C GLU A 468 9.79 -20.30 19.25
N GLY A 469 9.45 -20.63 18.01
CA GLY A 469 8.07 -20.61 17.51
C GLY A 469 7.58 -19.22 17.10
N GLY A 470 8.50 -18.27 16.94
CA GLY A 470 8.25 -16.90 16.50
C GLY A 470 8.61 -15.84 17.53
N LEU A 471 8.45 -14.58 17.15
CA LEU A 471 8.87 -13.44 17.96
C LEU A 471 8.05 -13.30 19.25
N VAL A 472 6.72 -13.45 19.18
CA VAL A 472 5.83 -13.30 20.34
C VAL A 472 6.10 -14.42 21.37
N PRO A 473 6.16 -15.70 21.01
CA PRO A 473 6.57 -16.77 21.94
C PRO A 473 7.96 -16.56 22.51
N ALA A 474 8.92 -16.07 21.73
CA ALA A 474 10.27 -15.78 22.19
C ALA A 474 10.29 -14.70 23.29
N ILE A 475 9.57 -13.58 23.05
CA ILE A 475 9.44 -12.50 24.03
C ILE A 475 8.68 -12.96 25.28
N SER A 476 7.61 -13.71 25.12
CA SER A 476 6.79 -14.19 26.24
C SER A 476 7.56 -15.11 27.17
N ARG A 477 8.50 -15.91 26.64
CA ARG A 477 9.34 -16.82 27.45
C ARG A 477 10.53 -16.10 28.07
N ASN A 478 11.18 -15.20 27.36
CA ASN A 478 12.50 -14.67 27.72
C ASN A 478 12.46 -13.18 28.16
N GLY A 479 11.33 -12.50 28.01
CA GLY A 479 11.20 -11.07 28.32
C GLY A 479 12.24 -10.21 27.60
N PRO A 480 12.77 -9.14 28.25
CA PRO A 480 13.76 -8.25 27.64
C PRO A 480 15.09 -8.94 27.26
N GLN A 481 15.38 -10.11 27.82
CA GLN A 481 16.61 -10.87 27.54
C GLN A 481 16.57 -11.57 26.16
N VAL A 482 15.41 -11.58 25.49
CA VAL A 482 15.24 -12.21 24.18
C VAL A 482 16.27 -11.74 23.16
N PHE A 483 16.62 -10.45 23.15
CA PHE A 483 17.57 -9.90 22.18
C PHE A 483 18.98 -10.45 22.38
N GLY A 484 19.44 -10.61 23.61
CA GLY A 484 20.72 -11.27 23.90
C GLY A 484 20.75 -12.72 23.45
N LEU A 485 19.68 -13.48 23.73
CA LEU A 485 19.55 -14.87 23.28
C LEU A 485 19.51 -15.02 21.76
N LEU A 486 18.84 -14.10 21.06
CA LEU A 486 18.72 -14.14 19.60
C LEU A 486 19.99 -13.66 18.88
N THR A 487 20.77 -12.77 19.48
CA THR A 487 22.02 -12.24 18.93
C THR A 487 23.26 -13.01 19.37
N GLY A 488 23.14 -13.90 20.34
CA GLY A 488 24.27 -14.65 20.88
C GLY A 488 25.16 -13.82 21.82
N GLN A 489 24.63 -12.74 22.39
CA GLN A 489 25.31 -11.89 23.37
C GLN A 489 24.89 -12.21 24.80
#